data_a1cb6e9319914ec9cb251f9437c8d11d
#
_entry.id   a1cb6e9319914ec9cb251f9437c8d11d
#
_cell.length_a   1.000
_cell.length_b   1.000
_cell.length_c   1.000
_cell.angle_alpha   90.00
_cell.angle_beta   90.00
_cell.angle_gamma   90.00
#
_symmetry.space_group_name_H-M   'P 1'
#
loop_
_entity.id
_entity.type
_entity.pdbx_description
1 polymer ?
#
loop_
_entity_poly.entity_id
_entity_poly.type
_entity_poly.pdbx_seq_one_letter_code
_entity_poly.pdbx_strand_id
1 'polypeptide(L)'
;MADLSAPLRWAVVLVDFDPTVGSEQAGERRAMVVSYEAFHRSGMAAVCPITTRPAKYPGEVSMPAGHAGQTRDGLILVHQLRSIDLRRVVAFEVGGRRQVVTDPDTRAAVRTALAHHLGLDIPAADDEAA
;
A
#
# COMPACT_ATOMS: atom_id res chain seq x y z
N MET A 1 0.93 11.25 -17.88
CA MET A 1 0.70 9.82 -18.16
C MET A 1 1.58 8.99 -17.24
N ALA A 2 1.04 7.90 -16.71
CA ALA A 2 1.80 7.02 -15.84
C ALA A 2 2.92 6.30 -16.61
N ASP A 3 4.12 6.29 -16.03
CA ASP A 3 5.22 5.52 -16.58
C ASP A 3 5.14 4.08 -16.10
N LEU A 4 4.71 3.18 -16.98
CA LEU A 4 4.59 1.75 -16.71
C LEU A 4 5.77 0.94 -17.28
N SER A 5 6.85 1.61 -17.70
CA SER A 5 8.05 0.92 -18.20
C SER A 5 8.80 0.19 -17.07
N ALA A 6 8.68 0.69 -15.83
CA ALA A 6 9.23 0.05 -14.65
C ALA A 6 8.11 -0.56 -13.81
N PRO A 7 8.34 -1.70 -13.14
CA PRO A 7 7.34 -2.32 -12.29
C PRO A 7 6.84 -1.39 -11.20
N LEU A 8 5.54 -1.43 -10.94
CA LEU A 8 4.89 -0.64 -9.88
C LEU A 8 4.66 -1.45 -8.60
N ARG A 9 4.50 -2.76 -8.68
CA ARG A 9 4.25 -3.56 -7.49
C ARG A 9 5.38 -3.40 -6.49
N TRP A 10 5.04 -3.16 -5.24
CA TRP A 10 5.96 -2.87 -4.13
C TRP A 10 6.63 -1.49 -4.20
N ALA A 11 6.32 -0.69 -5.20
CA ALA A 11 6.83 0.67 -5.27
C ALA A 11 6.10 1.57 -4.27
N VAL A 12 6.85 2.51 -3.70
CA VAL A 12 6.29 3.58 -2.87
C VAL A 12 6.12 4.81 -3.75
N VAL A 13 4.90 5.30 -3.83
CA VAL A 13 4.53 6.45 -4.66
C VAL A 13 3.81 7.49 -3.80
N LEU A 14 3.72 8.72 -4.29
CA LEU A 14 2.96 9.78 -3.63
C LEU A 14 1.58 9.84 -4.27
N VAL A 15 0.54 9.69 -3.48
CA VAL A 15 -0.85 9.60 -3.95
C VAL A 15 -1.69 10.69 -3.29
N ASP A 16 -2.55 11.32 -4.07
CA ASP A 16 -3.60 12.18 -3.55
C ASP A 16 -4.84 11.32 -3.27
N PHE A 17 -5.16 11.16 -2.00
CA PHE A 17 -6.28 10.35 -1.53
C PHE A 17 -7.59 11.12 -1.42
N ASP A 18 -7.58 12.43 -1.56
CA ASP A 18 -8.80 13.23 -1.47
C ASP A 18 -9.67 13.09 -2.73
N PRO A 19 -10.99 13.18 -2.60
CA PRO A 19 -11.76 13.30 -1.36
C PRO A 19 -11.84 12.00 -0.57
N THR A 20 -11.87 12.12 0.75
CA THR A 20 -11.99 10.98 1.67
C THR A 20 -13.13 11.22 2.66
N VAL A 21 -13.54 10.17 3.36
CA VAL A 21 -14.64 10.21 4.34
C VAL A 21 -14.16 9.59 5.66
N GLY A 22 -14.49 10.25 6.76
CA GLY A 22 -14.27 9.72 8.10
C GLY A 22 -12.81 9.41 8.40
N SER A 23 -12.55 8.15 8.76
CA SER A 23 -11.22 7.70 9.20
C SER A 23 -10.28 7.31 8.07
N GLU A 24 -10.67 7.52 6.81
CA GLU A 24 -9.79 7.25 5.67
C GLU A 24 -8.59 8.18 5.69
N GLN A 25 -7.43 7.68 5.22
CA GLN A 25 -6.26 8.53 5.03
C GLN A 25 -6.55 9.61 4.00
N ALA A 26 -6.26 10.86 4.34
CA ALA A 26 -6.59 12.03 3.54
C ALA A 26 -5.33 12.72 3.01
N GLY A 27 -5.52 13.51 1.95
CA GLY A 27 -4.46 14.34 1.36
C GLY A 27 -3.42 13.53 0.59
N GLU A 28 -2.29 14.18 0.34
CA GLU A 28 -1.15 13.54 -0.33
C GLU A 28 -0.37 12.71 0.67
N ARG A 29 -0.23 11.42 0.39
CA ARG A 29 0.45 10.47 1.25
C ARG A 29 1.31 9.53 0.43
N ARG A 30 2.40 9.07 1.01
CA ARG A 30 3.12 7.93 0.46
C ARG A 30 2.24 6.70 0.58
N ALA A 31 2.30 5.85 -0.44
CA ALA A 31 1.54 4.62 -0.46
C ALA A 31 2.35 3.54 -1.18
N MET A 32 2.19 2.31 -0.75
CA MET A 32 2.84 1.17 -1.39
C MET A 32 1.86 0.50 -2.32
N VAL A 33 2.26 0.28 -3.56
CA VAL A 33 1.48 -0.46 -4.55
C VAL A 33 1.57 -1.96 -4.22
N VAL A 34 0.42 -2.60 -4.07
CA VAL A 34 0.36 -4.02 -3.70
C VAL A 34 -0.30 -4.90 -4.75
N SER A 35 -1.00 -4.33 -5.72
CA SER A 35 -1.67 -5.08 -6.77
C SER A 35 -0.68 -5.77 -7.72
N TYR A 36 -1.13 -6.87 -8.34
CA TYR A 36 -0.32 -7.61 -9.30
C TYR A 36 -0.01 -6.73 -10.53
N GLU A 37 1.16 -6.95 -11.11
CA GLU A 37 1.72 -6.02 -12.08
C GLU A 37 0.83 -5.82 -13.33
N ALA A 38 0.29 -6.89 -13.88
CA ALA A 38 -0.52 -6.82 -15.10
C ALA A 38 -1.80 -5.98 -14.91
N PHE A 39 -2.32 -5.88 -13.68
CA PHE A 39 -3.51 -5.07 -13.39
C PHE A 39 -3.28 -3.59 -13.72
N HIS A 40 -2.06 -3.10 -13.60
CA HIS A 40 -1.76 -1.67 -13.77
C HIS A 40 -2.00 -1.16 -15.19
N ARG A 41 -2.07 -2.06 -16.16
CA ARG A 41 -2.43 -1.71 -17.54
C ARG A 41 -3.86 -1.21 -17.66
N SER A 42 -4.71 -1.53 -16.68
CA SER A 42 -6.07 -0.99 -16.62
C SER A 42 -6.12 0.51 -16.31
N GLY A 43 -5.00 1.10 -15.88
CA GLY A 43 -4.94 2.47 -15.39
C GLY A 43 -5.26 2.59 -13.91
N MET A 44 -5.34 1.47 -13.19
CA MET A 44 -5.62 1.43 -11.75
C MET A 44 -4.53 0.67 -11.00
N ALA A 45 -4.46 0.89 -9.70
CA ALA A 45 -3.60 0.14 -8.79
C ALA A 45 -4.24 0.07 -7.41
N ALA A 46 -4.02 -1.04 -6.71
CA ALA A 46 -4.36 -1.14 -5.30
C ALA A 46 -3.16 -0.68 -4.47
N VAL A 47 -3.39 0.21 -3.53
CA VAL A 47 -2.35 0.82 -2.71
C VAL A 47 -2.70 0.76 -1.23
N CYS A 48 -1.67 0.71 -0.39
CA CYS A 48 -1.80 0.83 1.06
C CYS A 48 -1.08 2.10 1.49
N PRO A 49 -1.77 3.04 2.15
CA PRO A 49 -1.13 4.26 2.66
C PRO A 49 -0.03 3.93 3.67
N ILE A 50 0.96 4.81 3.77
CA ILE A 50 2.05 4.72 4.74
C ILE A 50 1.94 5.92 5.68
N THR A 51 2.07 5.67 6.98
CA THR A 51 2.02 6.71 8.00
C THR A 51 3.15 6.56 8.99
N THR A 52 3.44 7.61 9.77
CA THR A 52 4.46 7.58 10.81
C THR A 52 3.88 7.58 12.23
N ARG A 53 2.56 7.52 12.38
CA ARG A 53 1.93 7.45 13.69
C ARG A 53 2.21 6.12 14.38
N PRO A 54 2.03 6.01 15.72
CA PRO A 54 2.11 4.74 16.43
C PRO A 54 1.06 3.73 15.94
N ALA A 55 1.36 2.45 16.04
CA ALA A 55 0.45 1.37 15.65
C ALA A 55 -0.83 1.42 16.49
N LYS A 56 -1.98 1.18 15.85
CA LYS A 56 -3.31 1.22 16.47
C LYS A 56 -4.12 -0.04 16.22
N TYR A 57 -3.96 -0.66 15.04
CA TYR A 57 -4.83 -1.74 14.58
C TYR A 57 -4.02 -2.95 14.15
N PRO A 58 -4.59 -4.16 14.31
CA PRO A 58 -4.03 -5.34 13.66
C PRO A 58 -3.95 -5.14 12.14
N GLY A 59 -2.94 -5.72 11.51
CA GLY A 59 -2.76 -5.59 10.06
C GLY A 59 -1.96 -4.37 9.64
N GLU A 60 -1.50 -3.55 10.57
CA GLU A 60 -0.53 -2.50 10.28
C GLU A 60 0.86 -3.13 10.24
N VAL A 61 1.56 -2.98 9.10
CA VAL A 61 2.86 -3.61 8.89
C VAL A 61 3.97 -2.59 9.07
N SER A 62 4.92 -2.89 9.95
CA SER A 62 6.07 -2.02 10.20
C SER A 62 6.97 -1.93 8.97
N MET A 63 7.39 -0.73 8.64
CA MET A 63 8.43 -0.46 7.66
C MET A 63 9.48 0.43 8.31
N PRO A 64 10.58 -0.13 8.82
CA PRO A 64 11.62 0.62 9.52
C PRO A 64 12.28 1.69 8.65
N ALA A 65 12.81 2.72 9.29
CA ALA A 65 13.61 3.74 8.61
C ALA A 65 14.74 3.08 7.81
N GLY A 66 15.03 3.62 6.64
CA GLY A 66 16.03 3.10 5.71
C GLY A 66 15.46 2.16 4.66
N HIS A 67 14.26 1.60 4.85
CA HIS A 67 13.60 0.76 3.86
C HIS A 67 12.87 1.64 2.84
N ALA A 68 12.98 1.29 1.55
CA ALA A 68 12.33 1.98 0.45
C ALA A 68 12.48 3.51 0.53
N GLY A 69 13.68 3.98 0.91
CA GLY A 69 13.99 5.41 0.97
C GLY A 69 13.31 6.17 2.09
N GLN A 70 12.65 5.49 3.03
CA GLN A 70 12.01 6.14 4.16
C GLN A 70 13.05 6.61 5.17
N THR A 71 12.94 7.87 5.64
CA THR A 71 13.86 8.45 6.62
C THR A 71 13.40 8.23 8.05
N ARG A 72 12.17 7.77 8.25
CA ARG A 72 11.54 7.54 9.56
C ARG A 72 10.87 6.18 9.55
N ASP A 73 10.70 5.61 10.73
CA ASP A 73 9.88 4.41 10.90
C ASP A 73 8.46 4.70 10.45
N GLY A 74 7.87 3.78 9.71
CA GLY A 74 6.54 3.92 9.18
C GLY A 74 5.69 2.68 9.38
N LEU A 75 4.40 2.82 9.10
CA LEU A 75 3.43 1.75 9.10
C LEU A 75 2.75 1.70 7.74
N ILE A 76 2.69 0.52 7.15
CA ILE A 76 1.90 0.26 5.95
C ILE A 76 0.49 -0.09 6.43
N LEU A 77 -0.49 0.72 6.07
CA LEU A 77 -1.87 0.58 6.54
C LEU A 77 -2.64 -0.37 5.62
N VAL A 78 -2.49 -1.66 5.83
CA VAL A 78 -3.14 -2.67 5.00
C VAL A 78 -4.67 -2.59 5.12
N HIS A 79 -5.20 -2.25 6.29
CA HIS A 79 -6.64 -2.06 6.49
C HIS A 79 -7.22 -0.85 5.75
N GLN A 80 -6.37 0.03 5.24
CA GLN A 80 -6.76 1.17 4.40
C GLN A 80 -6.50 0.88 2.91
N LEU A 81 -6.33 -0.37 2.55
CA LEU A 81 -6.19 -0.80 1.16
C LEU A 81 -7.25 -0.17 0.28
N ARG A 82 -6.85 0.41 -0.84
CA ARG A 82 -7.75 1.08 -1.74
C ARG A 82 -7.27 0.94 -3.17
N SER A 83 -8.18 0.62 -4.09
CA SER A 83 -7.91 0.72 -5.52
C SER A 83 -8.10 2.15 -5.96
N ILE A 84 -7.12 2.67 -6.66
CA ILE A 84 -7.13 4.06 -7.15
C ILE A 84 -6.88 4.10 -8.66
N ASP A 85 -7.35 5.16 -9.30
CA ASP A 85 -6.93 5.52 -10.64
C ASP A 85 -5.48 6.03 -10.56
N LEU A 86 -4.63 5.60 -11.48
CA LEU A 86 -3.21 6.03 -11.50
C LEU A 86 -3.05 7.54 -11.69
N ARG A 87 -4.08 8.25 -12.14
CA ARG A 87 -4.06 9.73 -12.20
C ARG A 87 -4.03 10.37 -10.82
N ARG A 88 -4.35 9.62 -9.76
CA ARG A 88 -4.18 10.09 -8.37
C ARG A 88 -2.72 10.06 -7.90
N VAL A 89 -1.85 9.44 -8.64
CA VAL A 89 -0.41 9.41 -8.31
C VAL A 89 0.20 10.76 -8.68
N VAL A 90 0.62 11.50 -7.66
CA VAL A 90 1.25 12.80 -7.80
C VAL A 90 2.71 12.66 -8.23
N ALA A 91 3.39 11.64 -7.71
CA ALA A 91 4.77 11.36 -8.06
C ALA A 91 5.06 9.86 -7.99
N PHE A 92 5.67 9.33 -9.04
CA PHE A 92 6.17 7.96 -9.09
C PHE A 92 7.58 7.83 -8.50
N GLU A 93 8.28 8.94 -8.39
CA GLU A 93 9.58 9.03 -7.74
C GLU A 93 9.44 9.83 -6.45
N VAL A 94 9.90 9.27 -5.36
CA VAL A 94 9.87 9.92 -4.04
C VAL A 94 11.31 10.12 -3.60
N GLY A 95 11.65 11.35 -3.25
CA GLY A 95 13.05 11.69 -2.91
C GLY A 95 14.00 11.63 -4.11
N GLY A 96 13.49 11.92 -5.31
CA GLY A 96 14.30 12.01 -6.53
C GLY A 96 14.52 10.69 -7.27
N ARG A 97 13.95 9.60 -6.80
CA ARG A 97 14.09 8.30 -7.46
C ARG A 97 12.93 7.36 -7.11
N ARG A 98 12.77 6.29 -7.89
CA ARG A 98 11.79 5.27 -7.61
C ARG A 98 12.20 4.47 -6.37
N GLN A 99 11.30 4.41 -5.40
CA GLN A 99 11.48 3.67 -4.16
C GLN A 99 10.70 2.36 -4.22
N VAL A 100 11.32 1.26 -3.85
CA VAL A 100 10.71 -0.07 -3.89
C VAL A 100 10.95 -0.78 -2.58
N VAL A 101 9.92 -1.39 -2.03
CA VAL A 101 10.05 -2.27 -0.85
C VAL A 101 10.63 -3.60 -1.31
N THR A 102 11.89 -3.84 -1.01
CA THR A 102 12.61 -5.05 -1.44
C THR A 102 12.76 -6.09 -0.34
N ASP A 103 12.57 -5.69 0.93
CA ASP A 103 12.73 -6.58 2.06
C ASP A 103 11.73 -7.74 2.01
N PRO A 104 12.18 -9.00 1.94
CA PRO A 104 11.28 -10.14 1.83
C PRO A 104 10.37 -10.32 3.05
N ASP A 105 10.86 -9.97 4.25
CA ASP A 105 10.07 -10.10 5.47
C ASP A 105 8.92 -9.08 5.49
N THR A 106 9.17 -7.85 5.06
CA THR A 106 8.13 -6.83 4.91
C THR A 106 7.09 -7.26 3.88
N ARG A 107 7.53 -7.76 2.73
CA ARG A 107 6.62 -8.26 1.69
C ARG A 107 5.76 -9.42 2.20
N ALA A 108 6.37 -10.35 2.94
CA ALA A 108 5.64 -11.49 3.52
C ALA A 108 4.62 -11.02 4.56
N ALA A 109 4.99 -10.08 5.41
CA ALA A 109 4.08 -9.51 6.41
C ALA A 109 2.89 -8.81 5.76
N VAL A 110 3.11 -8.06 4.67
CA VAL A 110 2.04 -7.42 3.91
C VAL A 110 1.11 -8.45 3.28
N ARG A 111 1.65 -9.51 2.68
CA ARG A 111 0.84 -10.59 2.11
C ARG A 111 -0.03 -11.26 3.17
N THR A 112 0.53 -11.55 4.33
CA THR A 112 -0.22 -12.14 5.45
C THR A 112 -1.33 -11.20 5.92
N ALA A 113 -1.02 -9.93 6.10
CA ALA A 113 -1.99 -8.93 6.54
C ALA A 113 -3.11 -8.74 5.51
N LEU A 114 -2.79 -8.74 4.21
CA LEU A 114 -3.79 -8.66 3.14
C LEU A 114 -4.71 -9.87 3.15
N ALA A 115 -4.16 -11.07 3.26
CA ALA A 115 -4.95 -12.30 3.32
C ALA A 115 -5.92 -12.28 4.51
N HIS A 116 -5.45 -11.84 5.66
CA HIS A 116 -6.28 -11.72 6.86
C HIS A 116 -7.37 -10.67 6.68
N HIS A 117 -7.01 -9.49 6.18
CA HIS A 117 -7.94 -8.39 5.98
C HIS A 117 -9.07 -8.76 5.01
N LEU A 118 -8.76 -9.52 3.99
CA LEU A 118 -9.73 -9.97 3.00
C LEU A 118 -10.43 -11.28 3.36
N GLY A 119 -10.13 -11.84 4.54
CA GLY A 119 -10.72 -13.08 5.02
C GLY A 119 -10.26 -14.33 4.27
N LEU A 120 -9.13 -14.27 3.56
CA LEU A 120 -8.65 -15.40 2.75
C LEU A 120 -8.04 -16.52 3.59
N ASP A 121 -7.67 -16.22 4.83
CA ASP A 121 -7.14 -17.18 5.80
C ASP A 121 -8.21 -17.76 6.74
N ILE A 122 -9.47 -17.35 6.55
CA ILE A 122 -10.61 -17.85 7.32
C ILE A 122 -11.18 -19.09 6.63
N PRO A 123 -11.43 -20.20 7.35
CA PRO A 123 -12.06 -21.38 6.76
C PRO A 123 -13.42 -21.04 6.12
N ALA A 124 -13.74 -21.65 4.99
CA ALA A 124 -14.98 -21.38 4.26
C ALA A 124 -16.24 -21.55 5.12
N ALA A 125 -16.24 -22.51 6.04
CA ALA A 125 -17.35 -22.74 6.95
C ALA A 125 -17.60 -21.53 7.87
N ASP A 126 -16.54 -20.88 8.37
CA ASP A 126 -16.65 -19.69 9.20
C ASP A 126 -17.07 -18.47 8.38
N ASP A 127 -16.62 -18.40 7.15
CA ASP A 127 -16.98 -17.35 6.20
C ASP A 127 -18.50 -17.36 5.93
N GLU A 128 -19.06 -18.53 5.73
CA GLU A 128 -20.50 -18.69 5.50
C GLU A 128 -21.34 -18.40 6.75
N ALA A 129 -20.78 -18.59 7.94
CA ALA A 129 -21.45 -18.37 9.20
C ALA A 129 -21.51 -16.89 9.61
N ALA A 130 -20.76 -16.04 8.96
CA ALA A 130 -20.64 -14.62 9.31
C ALA A 130 -21.88 -13.81 8.92
#